data_208b79abf193f87e938c93e073497be5
#
_entry.id   208b79abf193f87e938c93e073497be5
#
_cell.length_a   1.000
_cell.length_b   1.000
_cell.length_c   1.000
_cell.angle_alpha   90.00
_cell.angle_beta   90.00
_cell.angle_gamma   90.00
#
_symmetry.space_group_name_H-M   'P 1'
#
loop_
_entity.id
_entity.type
_entity.pdbx_description
1 polymer ?
#
loop_
_entity_poly.entity_id
_entity_poly.type
_entity_poly.pdbx_seq_one_letter_code
_entity_poly.pdbx_strand_id
1 'polypeptide(L)'
;MTRATDAARQAAADQAVDRTLQALAEPTRRAVVGLLRGGPQRAGDIAATLAMSRQAMSRHLRVLRQAGVIHEVGASSPDDDARARTYQLQAQPLADLQAWLTDVQAFWGTQMQAFRKQAERVAKERGAR
;
A
#
# COMPACT_ATOMS: atom_id res chain seq x y z
N MET A 1 24.82 11.39 16.97
CA MET A 1 23.42 11.33 17.33
C MET A 1 22.48 11.11 16.16
N THR A 2 22.88 11.48 14.98
CA THR A 2 22.00 11.49 13.83
C THR A 2 22.02 10.22 13.00
N ARG A 3 23.18 9.59 12.78
CA ARG A 3 23.29 8.40 11.90
C ARG A 3 22.54 7.19 12.40
N ALA A 4 22.69 6.87 13.70
CA ALA A 4 21.98 5.70 14.28
C ALA A 4 20.47 5.93 14.33
N THR A 5 20.02 7.15 14.63
CA THR A 5 18.62 7.52 14.64
C THR A 5 18.02 7.51 13.23
N ASP A 6 18.75 8.00 12.25
CA ASP A 6 18.32 8.01 10.86
C ASP A 6 18.24 6.60 10.29
N ALA A 7 19.21 5.73 10.62
CA ALA A 7 19.18 4.33 10.23
C ALA A 7 17.98 3.60 10.85
N ALA A 8 17.69 3.88 12.13
CA ALA A 8 16.54 3.28 12.80
C ALA A 8 15.22 3.74 12.19
N ARG A 9 15.11 5.04 11.86
CA ARG A 9 13.93 5.59 11.18
C ARG A 9 13.73 4.95 9.81
N GLN A 10 14.82 4.80 9.05
CA GLN A 10 14.77 4.20 7.72
C GLN A 10 14.34 2.73 7.81
N ALA A 11 14.89 1.98 8.76
CA ALA A 11 14.49 0.60 8.98
C ALA A 11 13.01 0.48 9.35
N ALA A 12 12.51 1.38 10.19
CA ALA A 12 11.10 1.41 10.58
C ALA A 12 10.20 1.74 9.38
N ALA A 13 10.62 2.69 8.54
CA ALA A 13 9.89 3.05 7.32
C ALA A 13 9.85 1.87 6.34
N ASP A 14 10.97 1.17 6.16
CA ASP A 14 11.06 0.00 5.30
C ASP A 14 10.15 -1.12 5.79
N GLN A 15 10.11 -1.37 7.10
CA GLN A 15 9.22 -2.36 7.71
C GLN A 15 7.74 -2.00 7.50
N ALA A 16 7.41 -0.72 7.59
CA ALA A 16 6.04 -0.24 7.36
C ALA A 16 5.62 -0.49 5.92
N VAL A 17 6.49 -0.20 4.96
CA VAL A 17 6.25 -0.48 3.54
C VAL A 17 6.10 -1.99 3.30
N ASP A 18 6.94 -2.81 3.92
CA ASP A 18 6.85 -4.27 3.82
C ASP A 18 5.48 -4.78 4.29
N ARG A 19 5.00 -4.30 5.43
CA ARG A 19 3.68 -4.69 5.94
C ARG A 19 2.55 -4.29 5.01
N THR A 20 2.63 -3.09 4.44
CA THR A 20 1.64 -2.61 3.46
C THR A 20 1.65 -3.49 2.21
N LEU A 21 2.82 -3.79 1.68
CA LEU A 21 2.97 -4.65 0.50
C LEU A 21 2.42 -6.06 0.75
N GLN A 22 2.71 -6.64 1.91
CA GLN A 22 2.19 -7.95 2.29
C GLN A 22 0.66 -7.94 2.39
N ALA A 23 0.10 -6.90 3.00
CA ALA A 23 -1.34 -6.75 3.11
C ALA A 23 -2.01 -6.62 1.75
N LEU A 24 -1.38 -5.92 0.81
CA LEU A 24 -1.92 -5.69 -0.53
C LEU A 24 -1.54 -6.78 -1.54
N ALA A 25 -0.77 -7.79 -1.15
CA ALA A 25 -0.34 -8.85 -2.05
C ALA A 25 -1.49 -9.78 -2.47
N GLU A 26 -2.60 -9.78 -1.76
CA GLU A 26 -3.72 -10.69 -2.00
C GLU A 26 -4.87 -9.92 -2.67
N PRO A 27 -5.46 -10.46 -3.78
CA PRO A 27 -6.44 -9.73 -4.58
C PRO A 27 -7.68 -9.26 -3.82
N THR A 28 -8.19 -10.07 -2.91
CA THR A 28 -9.38 -9.70 -2.12
C THR A 28 -9.11 -8.48 -1.25
N ARG A 29 -7.92 -8.41 -0.64
CA ARG A 29 -7.56 -7.26 0.18
C ARG A 29 -7.42 -5.99 -0.65
N ARG A 30 -6.88 -6.09 -1.87
CA ARG A 30 -6.87 -4.95 -2.80
C ARG A 30 -8.29 -4.52 -3.18
N ALA A 31 -9.21 -5.49 -3.35
CA ALA A 31 -10.61 -5.18 -3.63
C ALA A 31 -11.27 -4.43 -2.48
N VAL A 32 -10.96 -4.82 -1.22
CA VAL A 32 -11.44 -4.10 -0.03
C VAL A 32 -10.97 -2.65 -0.05
N VAL A 33 -9.69 -2.44 -0.31
CA VAL A 33 -9.13 -1.08 -0.41
C VAL A 33 -9.84 -0.28 -1.50
N GLY A 34 -10.11 -0.90 -2.64
CA GLY A 34 -10.86 -0.28 -3.74
C GLY A 34 -12.25 0.16 -3.32
N LEU A 35 -12.97 -0.66 -2.56
CA LEU A 35 -14.30 -0.31 -2.06
C LEU A 35 -14.25 0.86 -1.06
N LEU A 36 -13.23 0.89 -0.21
CA LEU A 36 -13.10 1.93 0.81
C LEU A 36 -12.64 3.28 0.25
N ARG A 37 -12.23 3.34 -1.01
CA ARG A 37 -11.91 4.62 -1.67
C ARG A 37 -13.09 5.57 -1.68
N GLY A 38 -14.30 5.04 -1.75
CA GLY A 38 -15.52 5.84 -1.77
C GLY A 38 -15.97 6.35 -0.40
N GLY A 39 -15.31 5.93 0.67
CA GLY A 39 -15.65 6.29 2.03
C GLY A 39 -15.77 5.08 2.95
N PRO A 40 -16.07 5.31 4.24
CA PRO A 40 -16.21 4.23 5.20
C PRO A 40 -17.30 3.24 4.82
N GLN A 41 -17.10 1.96 5.11
CA GLN A 41 -18.08 0.90 4.87
C GLN A 41 -18.11 -0.08 6.03
N ARG A 42 -19.26 -0.69 6.25
CA ARG A 42 -19.42 -1.73 7.27
C ARG A 42 -18.84 -3.05 6.76
N ALA A 43 -18.27 -3.83 7.69
CA ALA A 43 -17.70 -5.13 7.38
C ALA A 43 -18.70 -6.06 6.66
N GLY A 44 -19.95 -6.07 7.10
CA GLY A 44 -21.00 -6.88 6.45
C GLY A 44 -21.27 -6.48 5.02
N ASP A 45 -21.25 -5.19 4.73
CA ASP A 45 -21.46 -4.66 3.37
C ASP A 45 -20.29 -5.01 2.46
N ILE A 46 -19.06 -4.91 2.97
CA ILE A 46 -17.86 -5.31 2.24
C ILE A 46 -17.93 -6.80 1.87
N ALA A 47 -18.26 -7.64 2.84
CA ALA A 47 -18.37 -9.08 2.62
C ALA A 47 -19.45 -9.41 1.60
N ALA A 48 -20.60 -8.75 1.68
CA ALA A 48 -21.69 -8.94 0.73
C ALA A 48 -21.29 -8.52 -0.68
N THR A 49 -20.66 -7.37 -0.83
CA THR A 49 -20.21 -6.85 -2.12
C THR A 49 -19.24 -7.80 -2.80
N LEU A 50 -18.33 -8.38 -2.03
CA LEU A 50 -17.29 -9.29 -2.54
C LEU A 50 -17.72 -10.76 -2.53
N ALA A 51 -18.98 -11.04 -2.17
CA ALA A 51 -19.55 -12.39 -2.13
C ALA A 51 -18.71 -13.34 -1.29
N MET A 52 -18.26 -12.89 -0.12
CA MET A 52 -17.42 -13.66 0.79
C MET A 52 -18.11 -13.93 2.11
N SER A 53 -17.69 -15.02 2.77
CA SER A 53 -18.16 -15.31 4.11
C SER A 53 -17.66 -14.29 5.12
N ARG A 54 -18.39 -14.14 6.23
CA ARG A 54 -17.99 -13.25 7.32
C ARG A 54 -16.63 -13.61 7.89
N GLN A 55 -16.38 -14.90 8.03
CA GLN A 55 -15.14 -15.42 8.62
C GLN A 55 -13.93 -15.11 7.73
N ALA A 56 -14.07 -15.34 6.42
CA ALA A 56 -13.01 -15.04 5.46
C ALA A 56 -12.74 -13.53 5.40
N MET A 57 -13.81 -12.72 5.35
CA MET A 57 -13.67 -11.27 5.32
C MET A 57 -13.04 -10.75 6.61
N SER A 58 -13.42 -11.30 7.76
CA SER A 58 -12.85 -10.92 9.06
C SER A 58 -11.33 -11.11 9.07
N ARG A 59 -10.83 -12.19 8.47
CA ARG A 59 -9.39 -12.45 8.37
C ARG A 59 -8.69 -11.41 7.50
N HIS A 60 -9.27 -11.08 6.36
CA HIS A 60 -8.70 -10.05 5.46
C HIS A 60 -8.69 -8.67 6.11
N LEU A 61 -9.77 -8.31 6.79
CA LEU A 61 -9.85 -7.02 7.49
C LEU A 61 -8.83 -6.94 8.63
N ARG A 62 -8.59 -8.05 9.32
CA ARG A 62 -7.58 -8.11 10.37
C ARG A 62 -6.17 -7.85 9.81
N VAL A 63 -5.82 -8.48 8.71
CA VAL A 63 -4.50 -8.28 8.07
C VAL A 63 -4.34 -6.82 7.66
N LEU A 64 -5.35 -6.24 7.01
CA LEU A 64 -5.32 -4.83 6.60
C LEU A 64 -5.21 -3.89 7.80
N ARG A 65 -5.93 -4.19 8.88
CA ARG A 65 -5.88 -3.37 10.10
C ARG A 65 -4.53 -3.46 10.79
N GLN A 66 -3.95 -4.65 10.88
CA GLN A 66 -2.63 -4.85 11.49
C GLN A 66 -1.53 -4.13 10.71
N ALA A 67 -1.67 -4.05 9.39
CA ALA A 67 -0.77 -3.28 8.55
C ALA A 67 -1.02 -1.76 8.60
N GLY A 68 -2.09 -1.34 9.25
CA GLY A 68 -2.44 0.07 9.36
C GLY A 68 -3.11 0.65 8.12
N VAL A 69 -3.44 -0.17 7.13
CA VAL A 69 -4.05 0.29 5.86
C VAL A 69 -5.50 0.73 6.08
N ILE A 70 -6.18 0.10 7.01
CA ILE A 70 -7.54 0.47 7.41
C ILE A 70 -7.60 0.62 8.93
N HIS A 71 -8.59 1.37 9.40
CA HIS A 71 -8.89 1.47 10.82
C HIS A 71 -10.39 1.47 11.03
N GLU A 72 -10.79 1.11 12.23
CA GLU A 72 -12.18 1.10 12.63
C GLU A 72 -12.62 2.54 12.96
N VAL A 73 -13.79 2.94 12.46
CA VAL A 73 -14.34 4.27 12.65
C VAL A 73 -15.44 4.21 13.70
N GLY A 74 -15.37 5.11 14.65
CA GLY A 74 -16.37 5.19 15.71
C GLY A 74 -16.13 4.21 16.83
N ALA A 75 -16.74 4.48 17.98
CA ALA A 75 -16.67 3.59 19.14
C ALA A 75 -17.65 2.44 18.92
N SER A 76 -17.13 1.24 18.71
CA SER A 76 -17.95 0.05 18.74
C SER A 76 -18.35 -0.20 20.19
N SER A 77 -19.64 -0.34 20.45
CA SER A 77 -20.11 -0.88 21.71
C SER A 77 -19.66 -2.36 21.79
N PRO A 78 -19.30 -2.87 22.99
CA PRO A 78 -18.99 -4.30 23.13
C PRO A 78 -20.11 -5.22 22.65
N ASP A 79 -21.33 -4.69 22.59
CA ASP A 79 -22.51 -5.43 22.15
C ASP A 79 -22.73 -5.34 20.63
N ASP A 80 -21.94 -4.54 19.92
CA ASP A 80 -22.08 -4.42 18.47
C ASP A 80 -21.61 -5.69 17.78
N ASP A 81 -22.45 -6.20 16.89
CA ASP A 81 -22.09 -7.31 16.01
C ASP A 81 -20.86 -6.89 15.18
N ALA A 82 -19.94 -7.82 14.97
CA ALA A 82 -18.74 -7.60 14.16
C ALA A 82 -19.10 -7.09 12.75
N ARG A 83 -20.30 -7.40 12.23
CA ARG A 83 -20.80 -6.90 10.94
C ARG A 83 -21.01 -5.40 10.92
N ALA A 84 -21.35 -4.83 12.08
CA ALA A 84 -21.65 -3.41 12.19
C ALA A 84 -20.41 -2.55 12.29
N ARG A 85 -19.22 -3.16 12.47
CA ARG A 85 -17.95 -2.42 12.51
C ARG A 85 -17.70 -1.74 11.18
N THR A 86 -17.43 -0.46 11.25
CA THR A 86 -17.19 0.38 10.08
C THR A 86 -15.70 0.60 9.94
N TYR A 87 -15.19 0.45 8.72
CA TYR A 87 -13.78 0.60 8.41
C TYR A 87 -13.56 1.73 7.41
N GLN A 88 -12.42 2.37 7.52
CA GLN A 88 -12.01 3.48 6.67
C GLN A 88 -10.53 3.31 6.30
N LEU A 89 -10.16 3.77 5.11
CA LEU A 89 -8.75 3.80 4.71
C LEU A 89 -7.95 4.75 5.58
N GLN A 90 -6.72 4.36 5.90
CA GLN A 90 -5.73 5.26 6.46
C GLN A 90 -4.80 5.72 5.36
N ALA A 91 -4.60 7.02 5.28
CA ALA A 91 -3.81 7.61 4.20
C ALA A 91 -2.31 7.34 4.38
N GLN A 92 -1.80 7.27 5.62
CA GLN A 92 -0.37 7.28 5.87
C GLN A 92 0.37 6.06 5.27
N PRO A 93 -0.09 4.81 5.48
CA PRO A 93 0.62 3.67 4.89
C PRO A 93 0.65 3.70 3.36
N LEU A 94 -0.43 4.18 2.74
CA LEU A 94 -0.49 4.32 1.28
C LEU A 94 0.42 5.44 0.79
N ALA A 95 0.53 6.54 1.54
CA ALA A 95 1.45 7.64 1.23
C ALA A 95 2.91 7.17 1.33
N ASP A 96 3.24 6.39 2.35
CA ASP A 96 4.60 5.85 2.52
C ASP A 96 4.95 4.90 1.36
N LEU A 97 4.01 4.05 0.95
CA LEU A 97 4.18 3.17 -0.20
C LEU A 97 4.37 3.98 -1.49
N GLN A 98 3.57 5.03 -1.66
CA GLN A 98 3.69 5.91 -2.83
C GLN A 98 5.06 6.59 -2.88
N ALA A 99 5.57 7.05 -1.73
CA ALA A 99 6.89 7.67 -1.65
C ALA A 99 7.98 6.68 -2.05
N TRP A 100 7.90 5.43 -1.58
CA TRP A 100 8.84 4.38 -1.96
C TRP A 100 8.79 4.12 -3.48
N LEU A 101 7.60 4.02 -4.04
CA LEU A 101 7.43 3.82 -5.48
C LEU A 101 8.01 4.98 -6.28
N THR A 102 7.78 6.20 -5.82
CA THR A 102 8.31 7.41 -6.46
C THR A 102 9.84 7.39 -6.49
N ASP A 103 10.47 7.00 -5.38
CA ASP A 103 11.93 6.89 -5.29
C ASP A 103 12.47 5.84 -6.27
N VAL A 104 11.83 4.68 -6.34
CA VAL A 104 12.21 3.62 -7.29
C VAL A 104 12.08 4.10 -8.72
N GLN A 105 10.98 4.77 -9.06
CA GLN A 105 10.74 5.29 -10.41
C GLN A 105 11.77 6.37 -10.79
N ALA A 106 12.10 7.24 -9.85
CA ALA A 106 13.09 8.31 -10.08
C ALA A 106 14.46 7.72 -10.38
N PHE A 107 14.89 6.73 -9.59
CA PHE A 107 16.15 6.02 -9.83
C PHE A 107 16.15 5.34 -11.20
N TRP A 108 15.08 4.60 -11.50
CA TRP A 108 14.93 3.89 -12.77
C TRP A 108 14.92 4.85 -13.95
N GLY A 109 14.20 5.97 -13.82
CA GLY A 109 14.16 7.01 -14.84
C GLY A 109 15.53 7.57 -15.17
N THR A 110 16.36 7.81 -14.14
CA THR A 110 17.74 8.28 -14.32
C THR A 110 18.57 7.24 -15.06
N GLN A 111 18.46 5.98 -14.71
CA GLN A 111 19.19 4.88 -15.36
C GLN A 111 18.78 4.76 -16.83
N MET A 112 17.48 4.85 -17.12
CA MET A 112 16.97 4.78 -18.49
C MET A 112 17.43 5.96 -19.33
N GLN A 113 17.50 7.15 -18.77
CA GLN A 113 18.02 8.33 -19.47
C GLN A 113 19.51 8.17 -19.80
N ALA A 114 20.30 7.66 -18.85
CA ALA A 114 21.72 7.39 -19.08
C ALA A 114 21.92 6.37 -20.20
N PHE A 115 21.15 5.30 -20.18
CA PHE A 115 21.16 4.27 -21.21
C PHE A 115 20.78 4.84 -22.57
N ARG A 116 19.75 5.68 -22.64
CA ARG A 116 19.29 6.34 -23.86
C ARG A 116 20.37 7.22 -24.46
N LYS A 117 21.04 8.03 -23.63
CA LYS A 117 22.15 8.88 -24.08
C LYS A 117 23.30 8.05 -24.65
N GLN A 118 23.62 6.92 -24.00
CA GLN A 118 24.66 6.02 -24.47
C GLN A 118 24.28 5.44 -25.84
N ALA A 119 23.06 4.97 -26.00
CA ALA A 119 22.56 4.41 -27.27
C ALA A 119 22.57 5.43 -28.38
N GLU A 120 22.17 6.68 -28.11
CA GLU A 120 22.19 7.78 -29.07
C GLU A 120 23.62 8.11 -29.51
N ARG A 121 24.57 8.10 -28.57
CA ARG A 121 25.98 8.36 -28.86
C ARG A 121 26.57 7.29 -29.77
N VAL A 122 26.31 6.01 -29.47
CA VAL A 122 26.77 4.90 -30.31
C VAL A 122 26.16 4.96 -31.70
N ALA A 123 24.88 5.28 -31.81
CA ALA A 123 24.19 5.42 -33.10
C ALA A 123 24.81 6.57 -33.93
N LYS A 124 25.10 7.69 -33.28
CA LYS A 124 25.73 8.84 -33.93
C LYS A 124 27.13 8.51 -34.44
N GLU A 125 27.95 7.81 -33.65
CA GLU A 125 29.28 7.38 -34.05
C GLU A 125 29.23 6.43 -35.25
N ARG A 126 28.26 5.49 -35.28
CA ARG A 126 28.05 4.59 -36.42
C ARG A 126 27.57 5.31 -37.67
N GLY A 127 26.74 6.35 -37.50
CA GLY A 127 26.26 7.15 -38.61
C GLY A 127 27.32 8.05 -39.22
N ALA A 128 28.39 8.37 -38.52
CA ALA A 128 29.51 9.19 -38.96
C ALA A 128 30.54 8.42 -39.79
N ARG A 129 30.42 7.10 -39.89
CA ARG A 129 31.25 6.21 -40.70
C ARG A 129 30.50 5.89 -42.00
#